data_c3e7858c56efaa031d2c27bb1b47d4db
#
_entry.id   c3e7858c56efaa031d2c27bb1b47d4db
#
_cell.length_a   1.000
_cell.length_b   1.000
_cell.length_c   1.000
_cell.angle_alpha   90.00
_cell.angle_beta   90.00
_cell.angle_gamma   90.00
#
_symmetry.space_group_name_H-M   'P 1'
#
loop_
_entity.id
_entity.type
_entity.pdbx_description
1 polymer ?
#
loop_
_entity_poly.entity_id
_entity_poly.type
_entity_poly.pdbx_seq_one_letter_code
_entity_poly.pdbx_strand_id
1 'polypeptide(L)'
;MATKQLYDLGDMPPLGEVPEKMHAFLVRQDRFGDPIDAWQREVIDTPKIGPKDVLVYVMATGVNYNNVWAALGYPVDVIKDRQKKGEPEDFHAGGSDASGIVWAVGDDVSDVKIGDEVVVHSGWWEPDDAWVLSGKDPMLAPSVRIWGYQTNYGSYCQFAKAQSHQIKKKPKHLTWEEAGCYMLCASTAYRQLMGWAPHTVEKGDVVLVWGAAGGLGAMALQIVSALGGKAIAVISDEDKRQFCMDKGAVGVINRNDFDHWGPMPDTTSPEYGSFIKGARAFGKAIWDILGERKSPKIVFEHPGEATLPTSGFICDTGGMVVICAGTTGYNITMDLRYHWMMQKRFQGSHLANDEQSEAVNELLLAGKVDPCLSETYTFDEIGHAHQLMYKNKHPYGNMACLVNATETGQGAT
;
A
#
# COMPACT_ATOMS: atom_id res chain seq x y z
N MET A 1 -4.37 38.39 14.78
CA MET A 1 -5.56 38.36 13.91
C MET A 1 -6.45 37.26 14.46
N ALA A 2 -7.78 37.37 14.35
CA ALA A 2 -8.64 36.24 14.78
C ALA A 2 -8.44 35.09 13.77
N THR A 3 -8.28 33.85 14.28
CA THR A 3 -8.19 32.64 13.46
C THR A 3 -9.45 32.52 12.60
N LYS A 4 -9.29 32.30 11.28
CA LYS A 4 -10.45 32.03 10.41
C LYS A 4 -11.06 30.69 10.82
N GLN A 5 -12.39 30.57 10.74
CA GLN A 5 -13.06 29.28 10.98
C GLN A 5 -12.73 28.22 9.92
N LEU A 6 -12.48 28.64 8.69
CA LEU A 6 -12.13 27.81 7.53
C LEU A 6 -11.08 28.55 6.70
N TYR A 7 -10.08 27.81 6.21
CA TYR A 7 -9.10 28.29 5.24
C TYR A 7 -9.33 27.62 3.89
N ASP A 8 -9.14 28.34 2.81
CA ASP A 8 -9.18 27.76 1.46
C ASP A 8 -7.99 26.78 1.27
N LEU A 9 -8.08 25.90 0.30
CA LEU A 9 -6.97 25.00 -0.07
C LEU A 9 -5.76 25.83 -0.51
N GLY A 10 -4.60 25.52 0.06
CA GLY A 10 -3.36 26.27 -0.16
C GLY A 10 -3.18 27.50 0.75
N ASP A 11 -4.23 27.99 1.39
CA ASP A 11 -4.15 29.04 2.41
C ASP A 11 -3.68 28.43 3.74
N MET A 12 -2.39 28.54 4.04
CA MET A 12 -1.81 27.98 5.26
C MET A 12 -2.19 28.84 6.48
N PRO A 13 -2.84 28.26 7.51
CA PRO A 13 -3.03 28.95 8.78
C PRO A 13 -1.69 29.30 9.43
N PRO A 14 -1.64 30.21 10.40
CA PRO A 14 -0.45 30.37 11.24
C PRO A 14 -0.07 29.03 11.91
N LEU A 15 1.21 28.66 11.89
CA LEU A 15 1.70 27.36 12.38
C LEU A 15 1.23 27.10 13.82
N GLY A 16 0.58 25.96 14.01
CA GLY A 16 -0.01 25.54 15.27
C GLY A 16 -1.43 26.07 15.53
N GLU A 17 -1.97 26.96 14.70
CA GLU A 17 -3.37 27.39 14.79
C GLU A 17 -4.27 26.44 13.99
N VAL A 18 -5.16 25.73 14.72
CA VAL A 18 -6.09 24.77 14.11
C VAL A 18 -7.44 25.43 13.87
N PRO A 19 -7.94 25.54 12.62
CA PRO A 19 -9.25 26.09 12.32
C PRO A 19 -10.36 25.13 12.79
N GLU A 20 -11.55 25.69 13.08
CA GLU A 20 -12.71 24.88 13.51
C GLU A 20 -13.20 23.92 12.40
N LYS A 21 -13.05 24.32 11.13
CA LYS A 21 -13.54 23.59 9.95
C LYS A 21 -12.43 23.41 8.92
N MET A 22 -12.60 22.36 8.11
CA MET A 22 -11.67 22.03 7.03
C MET A 22 -12.40 21.49 5.80
N HIS A 23 -11.76 21.61 4.64
CA HIS A 23 -12.16 20.88 3.43
C HIS A 23 -11.72 19.42 3.54
N ALA A 24 -12.61 18.51 3.11
CA ALA A 24 -12.33 17.07 3.04
C ALA A 24 -13.01 16.44 1.83
N PHE A 25 -12.37 15.43 1.24
CA PHE A 25 -13.03 14.49 0.33
C PHE A 25 -13.50 13.29 1.13
N LEU A 26 -14.80 13.01 1.05
CA LEU A 26 -15.40 11.94 1.86
C LEU A 26 -16.49 11.17 1.09
N VAL A 27 -16.74 9.97 1.54
CA VAL A 27 -17.87 9.15 1.09
C VAL A 27 -18.94 9.11 2.18
N ARG A 28 -20.21 8.91 1.75
CA ARG A 28 -21.37 8.62 2.59
C ARG A 28 -22.05 7.35 2.11
N GLN A 29 -22.77 6.66 2.98
CA GLN A 29 -23.40 5.38 2.62
C GLN A 29 -24.39 5.47 1.46
N ASP A 30 -25.10 6.59 1.33
CA ASP A 30 -26.05 6.86 0.24
C ASP A 30 -25.38 7.13 -1.11
N ARG A 31 -24.06 7.29 -1.12
CA ARG A 31 -23.24 7.55 -2.34
C ARG A 31 -22.31 6.38 -2.68
N PHE A 32 -22.35 5.26 -1.99
CA PHE A 32 -21.52 4.10 -2.33
C PHE A 32 -21.72 3.67 -3.78
N GLY A 33 -20.63 3.53 -4.52
CA GLY A 33 -20.62 3.20 -5.94
C GLY A 33 -19.30 3.51 -6.61
N ASP A 34 -19.37 3.87 -7.89
CA ASP A 34 -18.19 4.26 -8.66
C ASP A 34 -17.43 5.40 -7.97
N PRO A 35 -16.10 5.30 -7.82
CA PRO A 35 -15.30 6.29 -7.06
C PRO A 35 -15.49 7.75 -7.51
N ILE A 36 -15.71 7.97 -8.80
CA ILE A 36 -15.91 9.31 -9.36
C ILE A 36 -17.14 10.04 -8.76
N ASP A 37 -18.17 9.28 -8.40
CA ASP A 37 -19.43 9.81 -7.86
C ASP A 37 -19.46 9.72 -6.32
N ALA A 38 -18.83 8.70 -5.75
CA ALA A 38 -18.84 8.45 -4.31
C ALA A 38 -18.00 9.45 -3.51
N TRP A 39 -16.81 9.77 -3.99
CA TRP A 39 -15.92 10.74 -3.38
C TRP A 39 -16.37 12.16 -3.70
N GLN A 40 -16.72 12.95 -2.68
CA GLN A 40 -17.16 14.34 -2.86
C GLN A 40 -16.51 15.26 -1.82
N ARG A 41 -16.23 16.49 -2.25
CA ARG A 41 -15.69 17.53 -1.38
C ARG A 41 -16.78 18.11 -0.49
N GLU A 42 -16.55 18.13 0.81
CA GLU A 42 -17.40 18.75 1.81
C GLU A 42 -16.58 19.56 2.81
N VAL A 43 -17.25 20.40 3.59
CA VAL A 43 -16.67 21.11 4.74
C VAL A 43 -17.15 20.41 6.00
N ILE A 44 -16.19 19.95 6.81
CA ILE A 44 -16.45 19.24 8.06
C ILE A 44 -15.70 19.93 9.21
N ASP A 45 -16.00 19.54 10.43
CA ASP A 45 -15.25 19.98 11.60
C ASP A 45 -13.85 19.36 11.60
N THR A 46 -12.84 20.15 11.96
CA THR A 46 -11.48 19.64 12.15
C THR A 46 -11.46 18.67 13.33
N PRO A 47 -10.86 17.47 13.18
CA PRO A 47 -10.90 16.46 14.25
C PRO A 47 -10.12 16.92 15.48
N LYS A 48 -10.66 16.62 16.65
CA LYS A 48 -9.93 16.78 17.92
C LYS A 48 -8.95 15.62 18.07
N ILE A 49 -7.76 15.94 18.56
CA ILE A 49 -6.72 14.95 18.85
C ILE A 49 -6.76 14.53 20.32
N GLY A 50 -6.43 13.26 20.57
CA GLY A 50 -6.21 12.71 21.91
C GLY A 50 -4.75 12.89 22.38
N PRO A 51 -4.42 12.44 23.60
CA PRO A 51 -3.09 12.66 24.17
C PRO A 51 -1.92 12.09 23.36
N LYS A 52 -2.13 11.00 22.61
CA LYS A 52 -1.11 10.31 21.79
C LYS A 52 -1.24 10.58 20.28
N ASP A 53 -2.15 11.49 19.91
CA ASP A 53 -2.42 11.78 18.50
C ASP A 53 -1.60 12.98 18.03
N VAL A 54 -1.45 13.06 16.71
CA VAL A 54 -0.85 14.15 15.95
C VAL A 54 -1.84 14.63 14.91
N LEU A 55 -1.98 15.94 14.76
CA LEU A 55 -2.67 16.54 13.64
C LEU A 55 -1.66 16.95 12.58
N VAL A 56 -1.82 16.43 11.37
CA VAL A 56 -0.94 16.71 10.24
C VAL A 56 -1.66 17.61 9.25
N TYR A 57 -1.09 18.77 8.94
CA TYR A 57 -1.49 19.61 7.79
C TYR A 57 -1.01 18.92 6.52
N VAL A 58 -1.93 18.32 5.78
CA VAL A 58 -1.62 17.46 4.64
C VAL A 58 -1.23 18.31 3.44
N MET A 59 -0.03 18.11 2.92
CA MET A 59 0.44 18.76 1.70
C MET A 59 0.07 17.96 0.45
N ALA A 60 0.27 16.64 0.49
CA ALA A 60 -0.14 15.72 -0.56
C ALA A 60 -0.53 14.36 0.01
N THR A 61 -1.31 13.60 -0.74
CA THR A 61 -1.85 12.29 -0.39
C THR A 61 -1.68 11.29 -1.52
N GLY A 62 -1.51 10.00 -1.20
CA GLY A 62 -1.44 8.92 -2.18
C GLY A 62 -2.82 8.37 -2.56
N VAL A 63 -2.90 7.81 -3.76
CA VAL A 63 -4.07 7.12 -4.29
C VAL A 63 -3.88 5.62 -4.15
N ASN A 64 -4.71 4.97 -3.32
CA ASN A 64 -4.56 3.56 -2.97
C ASN A 64 -5.86 2.77 -3.16
N TYR A 65 -5.75 1.49 -3.54
CA TYR A 65 -6.90 0.65 -3.88
C TYR A 65 -7.87 0.40 -2.72
N ASN A 66 -7.42 0.46 -1.47
CA ASN A 66 -8.31 0.37 -0.31
C ASN A 66 -9.37 1.48 -0.29
N ASN A 67 -9.06 2.66 -0.82
CA ASN A 67 -10.01 3.75 -0.95
C ASN A 67 -10.96 3.60 -2.16
N VAL A 68 -10.63 2.76 -3.15
CA VAL A 68 -11.63 2.24 -4.11
C VAL A 68 -12.66 1.38 -3.38
N TRP A 69 -12.21 0.47 -2.48
CA TRP A 69 -13.13 -0.32 -1.66
C TRP A 69 -14.00 0.54 -0.73
N ALA A 70 -13.44 1.60 -0.15
CA ALA A 70 -14.20 2.54 0.67
C ALA A 70 -15.31 3.23 -0.14
N ALA A 71 -15.03 3.64 -1.38
CA ALA A 71 -16.02 4.21 -2.29
C ALA A 71 -17.14 3.22 -2.64
N LEU A 72 -16.79 1.95 -2.87
CA LEU A 72 -17.76 0.89 -3.19
C LEU A 72 -18.57 0.43 -1.97
N GLY A 73 -18.13 0.72 -0.73
CA GLY A 73 -18.72 0.14 0.49
C GLY A 73 -18.55 -1.38 0.58
N TYR A 74 -17.60 -1.96 -0.16
CA TYR A 74 -17.35 -3.40 -0.29
C TYR A 74 -15.82 -3.66 -0.37
N PRO A 75 -15.29 -4.75 0.21
CA PRO A 75 -15.98 -5.80 0.98
C PRO A 75 -16.43 -5.37 2.39
N VAL A 76 -16.04 -4.19 2.84
CA VAL A 76 -16.36 -3.65 4.16
C VAL A 76 -17.04 -2.29 4.01
N ASP A 77 -18.23 -2.12 4.59
CA ASP A 77 -18.81 -0.81 4.85
C ASP A 77 -18.07 -0.18 6.04
N VAL A 78 -17.08 0.64 5.73
CA VAL A 78 -16.17 1.26 6.72
C VAL A 78 -16.89 2.24 7.66
N ILE A 79 -17.99 2.86 7.23
CA ILE A 79 -18.81 3.76 8.05
C ILE A 79 -19.55 2.94 9.11
N LYS A 80 -20.28 1.91 8.66
CA LYS A 80 -21.06 1.04 9.55
C LYS A 80 -20.16 0.25 10.51
N ASP A 81 -18.96 -0.16 10.07
CA ASP A 81 -17.99 -0.86 10.93
C ASP A 81 -17.51 0.05 12.08
N ARG A 82 -17.20 1.32 11.78
CA ARG A 82 -16.80 2.31 12.78
C ARG A 82 -17.95 2.66 13.73
N GLN A 83 -19.17 2.85 13.21
CA GLN A 83 -20.36 3.11 14.03
C GLN A 83 -20.64 1.98 15.02
N LYS A 84 -20.42 0.71 14.63
CA LYS A 84 -20.52 -0.45 15.55
C LYS A 84 -19.48 -0.40 16.68
N LYS A 85 -18.37 0.31 16.49
CA LYS A 85 -17.31 0.55 17.47
C LYS A 85 -17.52 1.83 18.27
N GLY A 86 -18.65 2.53 18.09
CA GLY A 86 -19.03 3.73 18.85
C GLY A 86 -18.55 5.05 18.24
N GLU A 87 -18.00 5.05 17.03
CA GLU A 87 -17.66 6.29 16.32
C GLU A 87 -18.93 6.88 15.69
N PRO A 88 -19.27 8.17 15.93
CA PRO A 88 -20.58 8.72 15.60
C PRO A 88 -20.72 9.16 14.13
N GLU A 89 -19.61 9.36 13.42
CA GLU A 89 -19.63 9.99 12.11
C GLU A 89 -20.35 9.12 11.06
N ASP A 90 -21.22 9.74 10.28
CA ASP A 90 -21.97 9.15 9.17
C ASP A 90 -21.26 9.30 7.81
N PHE A 91 -19.99 9.66 7.85
CA PHE A 91 -19.12 9.83 6.68
C PHE A 91 -17.77 9.15 6.89
N HIS A 92 -17.04 8.94 5.81
CA HIS A 92 -15.66 8.47 5.85
C HIS A 92 -14.78 9.42 5.04
N ALA A 93 -13.85 10.08 5.72
CA ALA A 93 -12.75 10.84 5.13
C ALA A 93 -11.54 9.90 5.03
N GLY A 94 -11.25 9.45 3.79
CA GLY A 94 -10.25 8.42 3.51
C GLY A 94 -8.83 8.96 3.39
N GLY A 95 -8.00 8.19 2.68
CA GLY A 95 -6.58 8.51 2.41
C GLY A 95 -5.62 7.85 3.38
N SER A 96 -4.85 6.89 2.86
CA SER A 96 -3.99 6.01 3.67
C SER A 96 -2.49 6.27 3.46
N ASP A 97 -2.14 7.29 2.72
CA ASP A 97 -0.79 7.84 2.56
C ASP A 97 -0.82 9.35 2.73
N ALA A 98 0.17 9.94 3.33
CA ALA A 98 0.28 11.39 3.46
C ALA A 98 1.73 11.85 3.53
N SER A 99 1.97 13.03 2.97
CA SER A 99 3.07 13.91 3.36
C SER A 99 2.50 15.22 3.88
N GLY A 100 3.14 15.81 4.86
CA GLY A 100 2.63 17.05 5.45
C GLY A 100 3.51 17.58 6.55
N ILE A 101 2.93 18.52 7.30
CA ILE A 101 3.58 19.24 8.38
C ILE A 101 2.82 18.95 9.68
N VAL A 102 3.53 18.57 10.73
CA VAL A 102 2.93 18.41 12.07
C VAL A 102 2.37 19.75 12.53
N TRP A 103 1.07 19.80 12.78
CA TRP A 103 0.34 21.04 13.08
C TRP A 103 -0.06 21.18 14.54
N ALA A 104 -0.43 20.07 15.16
CA ALA A 104 -0.68 19.97 16.60
C ALA A 104 -0.27 18.59 17.09
N VAL A 105 0.07 18.51 18.38
CA VAL A 105 0.46 17.26 19.07
C VAL A 105 -0.32 17.13 20.36
N GLY A 106 -0.66 15.90 20.74
CA GLY A 106 -1.28 15.59 22.02
C GLY A 106 -0.27 15.71 23.19
N ASP A 107 -0.79 15.79 24.41
CA ASP A 107 0.03 16.06 25.61
C ASP A 107 1.07 14.98 25.92
N ASP A 108 0.84 13.74 25.48
CA ASP A 108 1.76 12.60 25.69
C ASP A 108 2.73 12.37 24.50
N VAL A 109 2.69 13.22 23.46
CA VAL A 109 3.58 13.12 22.30
C VAL A 109 4.89 13.85 22.58
N SER A 110 6.01 13.14 22.44
CA SER A 110 7.35 13.69 22.70
C SER A 110 8.37 13.44 21.57
N ASP A 111 8.03 12.60 20.61
CA ASP A 111 8.90 12.12 19.55
C ASP A 111 8.84 12.98 18.27
N VAL A 112 7.79 13.78 18.13
CA VAL A 112 7.60 14.74 17.03
C VAL A 112 7.16 16.09 17.56
N LYS A 113 7.36 17.16 16.80
CA LYS A 113 7.01 18.54 17.18
C LYS A 113 6.32 19.28 16.04
N ILE A 114 5.58 20.31 16.41
CA ILE A 114 4.94 21.25 15.46
C ILE A 114 6.00 21.81 14.51
N GLY A 115 5.73 21.75 13.22
CA GLY A 115 6.59 22.21 12.14
C GLY A 115 7.47 21.11 11.53
N ASP A 116 7.49 19.89 12.06
CA ASP A 116 8.23 18.78 11.45
C ASP A 116 7.55 18.36 10.13
N GLU A 117 8.37 18.17 9.09
CA GLU A 117 7.94 17.62 7.79
C GLU A 117 7.94 16.09 7.86
N VAL A 118 6.80 15.49 7.56
CA VAL A 118 6.54 14.08 7.87
C VAL A 118 5.82 13.35 6.73
N VAL A 119 5.91 12.02 6.79
CA VAL A 119 5.05 11.07 6.10
C VAL A 119 4.34 10.20 7.13
N VAL A 120 3.17 9.66 6.79
CA VAL A 120 2.35 8.87 7.71
C VAL A 120 2.26 7.43 7.23
N HIS A 121 2.59 6.47 8.09
CA HIS A 121 2.35 5.07 7.76
C HIS A 121 0.96 4.61 8.23
N SER A 122 0.39 3.60 7.58
CA SER A 122 -1.03 3.29 7.69
C SER A 122 -1.39 2.28 8.79
N GLY A 123 -0.44 1.69 9.50
CA GLY A 123 -0.71 0.78 10.61
C GLY A 123 -1.24 1.55 11.83
N TRP A 124 -2.42 1.20 12.30
CA TRP A 124 -3.06 1.79 13.47
C TRP A 124 -3.49 0.69 14.45
N TRP A 125 -3.32 0.90 15.74
CA TRP A 125 -3.77 -0.01 16.81
C TRP A 125 -4.02 0.77 18.11
N GLU A 126 -4.83 0.19 19.01
CA GLU A 126 -5.00 0.78 20.34
C GLU A 126 -3.70 0.65 21.14
N PRO A 127 -3.14 1.76 21.67
CA PRO A 127 -1.87 1.72 22.40
C PRO A 127 -1.91 0.94 23.70
N ASP A 128 -3.11 0.69 24.25
CA ASP A 128 -3.36 -0.08 25.47
C ASP A 128 -3.88 -1.49 25.21
N ASP A 129 -3.92 -1.93 23.95
CA ASP A 129 -4.21 -3.33 23.60
C ASP A 129 -3.24 -4.27 24.31
N ALA A 130 -3.78 -5.26 25.01
CA ALA A 130 -2.97 -6.22 25.79
C ALA A 130 -1.93 -6.97 24.96
N TRP A 131 -2.23 -7.20 23.67
CA TRP A 131 -1.28 -7.80 22.73
C TRP A 131 -0.10 -6.87 22.46
N VAL A 132 -0.36 -5.59 22.21
CA VAL A 132 0.67 -4.56 21.97
C VAL A 132 1.53 -4.38 23.23
N LEU A 133 0.90 -4.25 24.40
CA LEU A 133 1.59 -4.12 25.69
C LEU A 133 2.45 -5.34 26.03
N SER A 134 2.17 -6.52 25.46
CA SER A 134 3.00 -7.72 25.63
C SER A 134 4.28 -7.72 24.81
N GLY A 135 4.55 -6.67 24.01
CA GLY A 135 5.74 -6.53 23.14
C GLY A 135 5.72 -7.42 21.88
N LYS A 136 4.54 -7.95 21.52
CA LYS A 136 4.37 -8.71 20.27
C LYS A 136 4.12 -7.79 19.08
N ASP A 137 4.24 -8.35 17.87
CA ASP A 137 3.98 -7.62 16.64
C ASP A 137 2.58 -6.97 16.66
N PRO A 138 2.48 -5.62 16.71
CA PRO A 138 1.21 -4.93 16.84
C PRO A 138 0.27 -5.15 15.66
N MET A 139 0.81 -5.51 14.48
CA MET A 139 0.00 -5.86 13.31
C MET A 139 -0.80 -7.16 13.47
N LEU A 140 -0.59 -7.90 14.55
CA LEU A 140 -1.36 -9.08 14.92
C LEU A 140 -2.32 -8.82 16.09
N ALA A 141 -2.40 -7.57 16.55
CA ALA A 141 -3.31 -7.18 17.63
C ALA A 141 -4.78 -7.21 17.19
N PRO A 142 -5.73 -7.59 18.07
CA PRO A 142 -7.16 -7.52 17.77
C PRO A 142 -7.66 -6.11 17.40
N SER A 143 -7.00 -5.07 17.89
CA SER A 143 -7.36 -3.66 17.66
C SER A 143 -6.82 -3.10 16.35
N VAL A 144 -6.00 -3.84 15.59
CA VAL A 144 -5.41 -3.36 14.34
C VAL A 144 -6.45 -2.84 13.36
N ARG A 145 -6.16 -1.68 12.78
CA ARG A 145 -6.92 -1.04 11.70
C ARG A 145 -5.97 -0.45 10.67
N ILE A 146 -6.52 -0.12 9.51
CA ILE A 146 -5.82 0.61 8.46
C ILE A 146 -6.19 2.08 8.58
N TRP A 147 -5.21 2.94 8.84
CA TRP A 147 -5.41 4.38 8.87
C TRP A 147 -5.93 4.90 7.52
N GLY A 148 -6.94 5.78 7.58
CA GLY A 148 -7.55 6.35 6.38
C GLY A 148 -8.34 5.36 5.50
N TYR A 149 -8.58 4.13 6.01
CA TYR A 149 -9.50 3.17 5.43
C TYR A 149 -10.48 2.62 6.48
N GLN A 150 -9.97 2.05 7.57
CA GLN A 150 -10.79 1.57 8.69
C GLN A 150 -10.89 2.60 9.83
N THR A 151 -10.04 3.62 9.84
CA THR A 151 -10.18 4.81 10.69
C THR A 151 -10.69 5.99 9.88
N ASN A 152 -11.27 6.99 10.55
CA ASN A 152 -11.69 8.24 9.92
C ASN A 152 -10.57 9.29 9.93
N TYR A 153 -10.76 10.41 9.24
CA TYR A 153 -9.85 11.55 9.17
C TYR A 153 -8.45 11.20 8.66
N GLY A 154 -8.42 10.43 7.56
CA GLY A 154 -7.20 10.16 6.78
C GLY A 154 -6.74 11.38 5.98
N SER A 155 -5.90 11.15 4.98
CA SER A 155 -5.22 12.24 4.26
C SER A 155 -6.05 12.94 3.18
N TYR A 156 -7.30 12.53 2.94
CA TYR A 156 -8.21 13.28 2.04
C TYR A 156 -8.87 14.47 2.76
N CYS A 157 -8.16 15.06 3.70
CA CYS A 157 -8.54 16.24 4.48
C CYS A 157 -7.39 17.25 4.50
N GLN A 158 -7.69 18.53 4.73
CA GLN A 158 -6.64 19.53 4.98
C GLN A 158 -5.84 19.18 6.25
N PHE A 159 -6.49 18.59 7.27
CA PHE A 159 -5.88 18.16 8.51
C PHE A 159 -6.21 16.69 8.76
N ALA A 160 -5.21 15.85 8.75
CA ALA A 160 -5.34 14.42 9.04
C ALA A 160 -5.00 14.11 10.49
N LYS A 161 -5.76 13.19 11.11
CA LYS A 161 -5.50 12.71 12.46
C LYS A 161 -4.76 11.37 12.41
N ALA A 162 -3.58 11.32 13.03
CA ALA A 162 -2.77 10.11 13.15
C ALA A 162 -2.26 9.92 14.57
N GLN A 163 -1.83 8.71 14.93
CA GLN A 163 -1.11 8.46 16.19
C GLN A 163 0.37 8.82 16.01
N SER A 164 1.07 9.22 17.10
CA SER A 164 2.48 9.65 17.02
C SER A 164 3.39 8.59 16.42
N HIS A 165 3.20 7.30 16.76
CA HIS A 165 4.00 6.21 16.22
C HIS A 165 3.91 6.05 14.68
N GLN A 166 2.80 6.52 14.06
CA GLN A 166 2.62 6.49 12.61
C GLN A 166 3.45 7.54 11.87
N ILE A 167 3.96 8.54 12.58
CA ILE A 167 4.68 9.65 12.00
C ILE A 167 6.13 9.24 11.70
N LYS A 168 6.55 9.40 10.45
CA LYS A 168 7.92 9.15 9.99
C LYS A 168 8.48 10.39 9.33
N LYS A 169 9.81 10.54 9.36
CA LYS A 169 10.49 11.68 8.77
C LYS A 169 10.33 11.68 7.24
N LYS A 170 9.91 12.80 6.67
CA LYS A 170 9.90 12.99 5.22
C LYS A 170 11.32 13.04 4.66
N PRO A 171 11.65 12.29 3.58
CA PRO A 171 12.88 12.49 2.85
C PRO A 171 12.97 13.91 2.26
N LYS A 172 14.04 14.65 2.57
CA LYS A 172 14.18 16.05 2.15
C LYS A 172 14.28 16.25 0.65
N HIS A 173 14.86 15.28 -0.06
CA HIS A 173 15.01 15.31 -1.52
C HIS A 173 13.74 15.01 -2.28
N LEU A 174 12.65 14.59 -1.61
CA LEU A 174 11.37 14.32 -2.23
C LEU A 174 10.45 15.54 -2.13
N THR A 175 9.69 15.77 -3.19
CA THR A 175 8.58 16.72 -3.21
C THR A 175 7.44 16.23 -2.31
N TRP A 176 6.42 17.06 -2.08
CA TRP A 176 5.28 16.65 -1.26
C TRP A 176 4.51 15.49 -1.89
N GLU A 177 4.25 15.55 -3.20
CA GLU A 177 3.53 14.52 -3.93
C GLU A 177 4.31 13.19 -3.99
N GLU A 178 5.64 13.24 -4.18
CA GLU A 178 6.50 12.06 -4.13
C GLU A 178 6.50 11.44 -2.72
N ALA A 179 6.61 12.28 -1.69
CA ALA A 179 6.59 11.82 -0.31
C ALA A 179 5.20 11.32 0.13
N GLY A 180 4.12 11.84 -0.46
CA GLY A 180 2.74 11.53 -0.12
C GLY A 180 2.20 10.22 -0.69
N CYS A 181 2.92 9.47 -1.53
CA CYS A 181 2.33 8.37 -2.28
C CYS A 181 2.98 6.99 -2.08
N TYR A 182 3.98 6.85 -1.23
CA TYR A 182 4.77 5.61 -1.19
C TYR A 182 4.59 4.75 0.05
N MET A 183 4.26 5.35 1.21
CA MET A 183 4.45 4.68 2.50
C MET A 183 3.59 3.42 2.64
N LEU A 184 2.35 3.43 2.18
CA LEU A 184 1.49 2.25 2.23
C LEU A 184 2.05 1.12 1.37
N CYS A 185 2.39 1.40 0.12
CA CYS A 185 2.93 0.40 -0.81
C CYS A 185 4.32 -0.09 -0.37
N ALA A 186 5.21 0.82 0.02
CA ALA A 186 6.56 0.48 0.43
C ALA A 186 6.60 -0.36 1.71
N SER A 187 5.85 0.03 2.74
CA SER A 187 5.82 -0.71 4.01
C SER A 187 5.14 -2.07 3.86
N THR A 188 4.06 -2.16 3.06
CA THR A 188 3.42 -3.43 2.73
C THR A 188 4.38 -4.37 1.99
N ALA A 189 5.09 -3.86 0.98
CA ALA A 189 6.09 -4.64 0.26
C ALA A 189 7.24 -5.08 1.17
N TYR A 190 7.72 -4.20 2.04
CA TYR A 190 8.79 -4.52 2.98
C TYR A 190 8.37 -5.64 3.94
N ARG A 191 7.16 -5.58 4.51
CA ARG A 191 6.65 -6.64 5.38
C ARG A 191 6.52 -7.97 4.64
N GLN A 192 6.01 -7.98 3.41
CA GLN A 192 5.92 -9.22 2.62
C GLN A 192 7.30 -9.85 2.39
N LEU A 193 8.34 -9.03 2.20
CA LEU A 193 9.69 -9.48 1.88
C LEU A 193 10.56 -9.77 3.12
N MET A 194 10.31 -9.10 4.25
CA MET A 194 11.19 -9.10 5.42
C MET A 194 10.51 -9.46 6.74
N GLY A 195 9.17 -9.46 6.81
CA GLY A 195 8.42 -9.66 8.05
C GLY A 195 8.22 -11.11 8.48
N TRP A 196 8.67 -12.10 7.70
CA TRP A 196 8.24 -13.49 7.85
C TRP A 196 9.40 -14.49 7.97
N ALA A 197 10.33 -14.25 8.90
CA ALA A 197 11.45 -15.14 9.12
C ALA A 197 11.04 -16.63 9.20
N PRO A 198 11.88 -17.55 8.69
CA PRO A 198 13.17 -17.34 8.06
C PRO A 198 13.10 -16.95 6.56
N HIS A 199 11.89 -16.70 6.02
CA HIS A 199 11.68 -16.37 4.61
C HIS A 199 11.81 -14.85 4.39
N THR A 200 13.00 -14.33 4.62
CA THR A 200 13.39 -12.95 4.32
C THR A 200 14.28 -12.93 3.08
N VAL A 201 14.32 -11.79 2.40
CA VAL A 201 15.20 -11.60 1.23
C VAL A 201 16.64 -11.45 1.69
N GLU A 202 17.51 -12.29 1.14
CA GLU A 202 18.95 -12.25 1.33
C GLU A 202 19.65 -12.04 -0.03
N LYS A 203 20.94 -11.66 0.03
CA LYS A 203 21.74 -11.44 -1.17
C LYS A 203 21.77 -12.68 -2.06
N GLY A 204 21.39 -12.51 -3.34
CA GLY A 204 21.34 -13.58 -4.34
C GLY A 204 20.07 -14.43 -4.33
N ASP A 205 19.12 -14.18 -3.42
CA ASP A 205 17.81 -14.81 -3.46
C ASP A 205 17.01 -14.39 -4.69
N VAL A 206 16.26 -15.34 -5.23
CA VAL A 206 15.34 -15.07 -6.35
C VAL A 206 13.95 -14.78 -5.79
N VAL A 207 13.38 -13.65 -6.19
CA VAL A 207 12.01 -13.24 -5.86
C VAL A 207 11.21 -13.03 -7.13
N LEU A 208 10.09 -13.71 -7.27
CA LEU A 208 9.13 -13.45 -8.34
C LEU A 208 8.12 -12.42 -7.85
N VAL A 209 7.90 -11.34 -8.62
CA VAL A 209 7.01 -10.23 -8.26
C VAL A 209 5.87 -10.14 -9.25
N TRP A 210 4.65 -10.47 -8.83
CA TRP A 210 3.44 -10.28 -9.60
C TRP A 210 3.00 -8.82 -9.64
N GLY A 211 2.37 -8.39 -10.74
CA GLY A 211 1.91 -7.02 -10.91
C GLY A 211 3.00 -5.97 -10.73
N ALA A 212 4.18 -6.30 -11.21
CA ALA A 212 5.44 -5.63 -10.91
C ALA A 212 5.49 -4.13 -11.28
N ALA A 213 4.65 -3.68 -12.23
CA ALA A 213 4.60 -2.29 -12.66
C ALA A 213 3.59 -1.42 -11.88
N GLY A 214 2.78 -1.99 -10.99
CA GLY A 214 1.93 -1.22 -10.08
C GLY A 214 2.71 -0.69 -8.87
N GLY A 215 2.12 0.21 -8.09
CA GLY A 215 2.79 0.83 -6.94
C GLY A 215 3.42 -0.17 -5.98
N LEU A 216 2.65 -1.18 -5.55
CA LEU A 216 3.15 -2.23 -4.65
C LEU A 216 4.29 -3.06 -5.27
N GLY A 217 4.12 -3.51 -6.54
CA GLY A 217 5.11 -4.31 -7.23
C GLY A 217 6.40 -3.54 -7.51
N ALA A 218 6.31 -2.27 -7.90
CA ALA A 218 7.47 -1.41 -8.14
C ALA A 218 8.28 -1.17 -6.85
N MET A 219 7.63 -1.04 -5.70
CA MET A 219 8.32 -1.02 -4.41
C MET A 219 9.01 -2.34 -4.12
N ALA A 220 8.34 -3.48 -4.36
CA ALA A 220 8.94 -4.79 -4.14
C ALA A 220 10.19 -5.02 -5.01
N LEU A 221 10.17 -4.64 -6.31
CA LEU A 221 11.35 -4.74 -7.19
C LEU A 221 12.55 -4.01 -6.61
N GLN A 222 12.34 -2.75 -6.22
CA GLN A 222 13.42 -1.89 -5.69
C GLN A 222 13.95 -2.38 -4.34
N ILE A 223 13.06 -2.80 -3.43
CA ILE A 223 13.45 -3.32 -2.12
C ILE A 223 14.28 -4.60 -2.29
N VAL A 224 13.86 -5.54 -3.15
CA VAL A 224 14.62 -6.76 -3.45
C VAL A 224 16.00 -6.40 -4.01
N SER A 225 16.06 -5.47 -4.95
CA SER A 225 17.33 -5.01 -5.53
C SER A 225 18.24 -4.34 -4.49
N ALA A 226 17.69 -3.46 -3.65
CA ALA A 226 18.42 -2.77 -2.59
C ALA A 226 19.01 -3.73 -1.54
N LEU A 227 18.34 -4.87 -1.31
CA LEU A 227 18.80 -5.94 -0.43
C LEU A 227 19.76 -6.92 -1.12
N GLY A 228 20.05 -6.72 -2.41
CA GLY A 228 20.96 -7.57 -3.19
C GLY A 228 20.33 -8.87 -3.71
N GLY A 229 19.01 -9.01 -3.66
CA GLY A 229 18.25 -10.09 -4.28
C GLY A 229 18.11 -9.92 -5.80
N LYS A 230 17.55 -10.91 -6.45
CA LYS A 230 17.25 -10.96 -7.88
C LYS A 230 15.73 -10.96 -8.08
N ALA A 231 15.16 -9.79 -8.38
CA ALA A 231 13.73 -9.64 -8.65
C ALA A 231 13.41 -10.01 -10.11
N ILE A 232 12.46 -10.92 -10.32
CA ILE A 232 11.89 -11.22 -11.66
C ILE A 232 10.48 -10.63 -11.69
N ALA A 233 10.25 -9.70 -12.60
CA ALA A 233 8.97 -9.02 -12.75
C ALA A 233 7.99 -9.83 -13.60
N VAL A 234 6.71 -9.90 -13.17
CA VAL A 234 5.62 -10.42 -13.99
C VAL A 234 4.68 -9.27 -14.36
N ILE A 235 4.49 -9.08 -15.66
CA ILE A 235 3.68 -8.00 -16.23
C ILE A 235 2.52 -8.56 -17.08
N SER A 236 1.56 -7.70 -17.43
CA SER A 236 0.44 -8.03 -18.32
C SER A 236 0.48 -7.28 -19.66
N ASP A 237 1.46 -6.40 -19.84
CA ASP A 237 1.62 -5.59 -21.03
C ASP A 237 3.10 -5.34 -21.26
N GLU A 238 3.56 -5.46 -22.50
CA GLU A 238 4.98 -5.33 -22.86
C GLU A 238 5.52 -3.92 -22.61
N ASP A 239 4.69 -2.90 -22.69
CA ASP A 239 5.02 -1.49 -22.41
C ASP A 239 5.57 -1.29 -20.98
N LYS A 240 5.24 -2.21 -20.05
CA LYS A 240 5.69 -2.20 -18.66
C LYS A 240 7.11 -2.71 -18.46
N ARG A 241 7.70 -3.37 -19.46
CA ARG A 241 9.00 -4.05 -19.35
C ARG A 241 10.10 -3.11 -18.93
N GLN A 242 10.29 -2.01 -19.67
CA GLN A 242 11.38 -1.09 -19.41
C GLN A 242 11.27 -0.47 -18.02
N PHE A 243 10.05 -0.06 -17.62
CA PHE A 243 9.80 0.45 -16.28
C PHE A 243 10.26 -0.55 -15.18
N CYS A 244 9.90 -1.83 -15.32
CA CYS A 244 10.31 -2.85 -14.34
C CYS A 244 11.84 -3.07 -14.33
N MET A 245 12.48 -3.04 -15.50
CA MET A 245 13.95 -3.13 -15.59
C MET A 245 14.63 -1.94 -14.91
N ASP A 246 14.15 -0.72 -15.13
CA ASP A 246 14.65 0.50 -14.51
C ASP A 246 14.47 0.49 -12.98
N LYS A 247 13.45 -0.22 -12.48
CA LYS A 247 13.18 -0.41 -11.05
C LYS A 247 13.91 -1.63 -10.45
N GLY A 248 14.90 -2.20 -11.16
CA GLY A 248 15.83 -3.18 -10.62
C GLY A 248 15.44 -4.65 -10.86
N ALA A 249 14.48 -4.94 -11.72
CA ALA A 249 14.23 -6.32 -12.15
C ALA A 249 15.43 -6.87 -12.93
N VAL A 250 15.83 -8.12 -12.67
CA VAL A 250 16.87 -8.81 -13.46
C VAL A 250 16.31 -9.41 -14.75
N GLY A 251 14.99 -9.47 -14.89
CA GLY A 251 14.28 -9.91 -16.08
C GLY A 251 12.77 -9.78 -15.89
N VAL A 252 12.05 -9.86 -16.99
CA VAL A 252 10.60 -9.62 -17.06
C VAL A 252 9.92 -10.71 -17.84
N ILE A 253 8.83 -11.25 -17.31
CA ILE A 253 7.95 -12.23 -17.96
C ILE A 253 6.60 -11.57 -18.23
N ASN A 254 6.14 -11.60 -19.48
CA ASN A 254 4.78 -11.21 -19.79
C ASN A 254 3.84 -12.40 -19.57
N ARG A 255 2.88 -12.26 -18.65
CA ARG A 255 1.94 -13.36 -18.37
C ARG A 255 1.05 -13.70 -19.56
N ASN A 256 0.85 -12.76 -20.50
CA ASN A 256 0.04 -12.98 -21.69
C ASN A 256 0.71 -13.92 -22.72
N ASP A 257 1.98 -14.28 -22.53
CA ASP A 257 2.64 -15.33 -23.31
C ASP A 257 2.21 -16.75 -22.89
N PHE A 258 1.34 -16.86 -21.87
CA PHE A 258 0.83 -18.10 -21.28
C PHE A 258 -0.69 -18.05 -21.16
N ASP A 259 -1.35 -19.19 -21.27
CA ASP A 259 -2.83 -19.34 -21.31
C ASP A 259 -3.43 -20.19 -20.19
N HIS A 260 -2.61 -20.66 -19.22
CA HIS A 260 -3.01 -21.59 -18.18
C HIS A 260 -3.49 -20.94 -16.87
N TRP A 261 -3.83 -19.65 -16.90
CA TRP A 261 -4.23 -18.89 -15.71
C TRP A 261 -5.65 -19.25 -15.24
N GLY A 262 -5.92 -19.02 -13.95
CA GLY A 262 -7.21 -19.22 -13.36
C GLY A 262 -7.25 -20.42 -12.40
N PRO A 263 -8.48 -20.87 -12.02
CA PRO A 263 -8.64 -22.02 -11.14
C PRO A 263 -7.92 -23.25 -11.69
N MET A 264 -7.15 -23.93 -10.84
CA MET A 264 -6.49 -25.17 -11.23
C MET A 264 -7.56 -26.25 -11.50
N PRO A 265 -7.51 -26.94 -12.64
CA PRO A 265 -8.41 -28.05 -12.94
C PRO A 265 -8.29 -29.19 -11.92
N ASP A 266 -9.33 -30.03 -11.79
CA ASP A 266 -9.27 -31.24 -10.98
C ASP A 266 -8.09 -32.11 -11.43
N THR A 267 -7.32 -32.64 -10.47
CA THR A 267 -6.11 -33.42 -10.74
C THR A 267 -6.34 -34.71 -11.51
N THR A 268 -7.58 -35.16 -11.59
CA THR A 268 -8.01 -36.35 -12.34
C THR A 268 -8.54 -35.98 -13.74
N SER A 269 -8.73 -34.68 -14.03
CA SER A 269 -9.26 -34.24 -15.31
C SER A 269 -8.18 -34.18 -16.41
N PRO A 270 -8.54 -34.32 -17.68
CA PRO A 270 -7.61 -34.18 -18.80
C PRO A 270 -6.93 -32.78 -18.87
N GLU A 271 -7.66 -31.74 -18.45
CA GLU A 271 -7.19 -30.34 -18.45
C GLU A 271 -6.03 -30.09 -17.49
N TYR A 272 -5.92 -30.91 -16.42
CA TYR A 272 -4.83 -30.81 -15.45
C TYR A 272 -3.45 -30.95 -16.12
N GLY A 273 -3.34 -31.84 -17.11
CA GLY A 273 -2.10 -32.01 -17.90
C GLY A 273 -1.68 -30.72 -18.62
N SER A 274 -2.63 -29.99 -19.20
CA SER A 274 -2.38 -28.72 -19.87
C SER A 274 -2.00 -27.62 -18.88
N PHE A 275 -2.68 -27.54 -17.75
CA PHE A 275 -2.32 -26.62 -16.65
C PHE A 275 -0.87 -26.82 -16.20
N ILE A 276 -0.47 -28.05 -15.88
CA ILE A 276 0.89 -28.38 -15.44
C ILE A 276 1.92 -28.09 -16.52
N LYS A 277 1.60 -28.31 -17.79
CA LYS A 277 2.48 -27.95 -18.92
C LYS A 277 2.72 -26.43 -18.97
N GLY A 278 1.67 -25.62 -18.81
CA GLY A 278 1.77 -24.17 -18.75
C GLY A 278 2.58 -23.69 -17.55
N ALA A 279 2.30 -24.21 -16.34
CA ALA A 279 3.04 -23.86 -15.14
C ALA A 279 4.54 -24.24 -15.24
N ARG A 280 4.88 -25.37 -15.88
CA ARG A 280 6.28 -25.74 -16.17
C ARG A 280 6.93 -24.80 -17.18
N ALA A 281 6.21 -24.39 -18.22
CA ALA A 281 6.72 -23.43 -19.22
C ALA A 281 7.01 -22.08 -18.54
N PHE A 282 6.13 -21.61 -17.65
CA PHE A 282 6.34 -20.40 -16.86
C PHE A 282 7.57 -20.53 -15.95
N GLY A 283 7.70 -21.66 -15.22
CA GLY A 283 8.90 -21.92 -14.42
C GLY A 283 10.20 -21.98 -15.25
N LYS A 284 10.13 -22.50 -16.48
CA LYS A 284 11.28 -22.49 -17.39
C LYS A 284 11.66 -21.06 -17.81
N ALA A 285 10.71 -20.16 -18.05
CA ALA A 285 11.01 -18.76 -18.37
C ALA A 285 11.80 -18.07 -17.24
N ILE A 286 11.53 -18.42 -15.99
CA ILE A 286 12.32 -17.96 -14.83
C ILE A 286 13.77 -18.44 -14.95
N TRP A 287 13.99 -19.71 -15.24
CA TRP A 287 15.33 -20.29 -15.40
C TRP A 287 16.09 -19.70 -16.60
N ASP A 288 15.40 -19.46 -17.70
CA ASP A 288 16.00 -18.85 -18.90
C ASP A 288 16.50 -17.42 -18.60
N ILE A 289 15.75 -16.63 -17.80
CA ILE A 289 16.18 -15.30 -17.32
C ILE A 289 17.42 -15.42 -16.41
N LEU A 290 17.45 -16.39 -15.51
CA LEU A 290 18.55 -16.55 -14.56
C LEU A 290 19.80 -17.19 -15.19
N GLY A 291 19.67 -17.89 -16.33
CA GLY A 291 20.73 -18.69 -16.91
C GLY A 291 21.05 -19.97 -16.12
N GLU A 292 20.24 -20.29 -15.12
CA GLU A 292 20.40 -21.46 -14.25
C GLU A 292 19.03 -22.01 -13.80
N ARG A 293 18.97 -23.30 -13.47
CA ARG A 293 17.75 -23.94 -12.97
C ARG A 293 17.55 -23.64 -11.48
N LYS A 294 17.02 -22.46 -11.21
CA LYS A 294 16.73 -21.97 -9.85
C LYS A 294 15.31 -21.43 -9.77
N SER A 295 14.58 -21.85 -8.75
CA SER A 295 13.20 -21.39 -8.48
C SER A 295 13.18 -20.22 -7.49
N PRO A 296 12.10 -19.42 -7.45
CA PRO A 296 11.98 -18.30 -6.52
C PRO A 296 11.89 -18.80 -5.07
N LYS A 297 12.76 -18.30 -4.18
CA LYS A 297 12.65 -18.50 -2.72
C LYS A 297 11.39 -17.85 -2.17
N ILE A 298 11.05 -16.67 -2.72
CA ILE A 298 9.84 -15.92 -2.36
C ILE A 298 9.06 -15.61 -3.64
N VAL A 299 7.75 -15.88 -3.61
CA VAL A 299 6.80 -15.40 -4.61
C VAL A 299 5.97 -14.32 -3.97
N PHE A 300 6.18 -13.08 -4.43
CA PHE A 300 5.44 -11.90 -4.00
C PHE A 300 4.14 -11.79 -4.79
N GLU A 301 3.03 -12.07 -4.14
CA GLU A 301 1.71 -12.25 -4.71
C GLU A 301 0.72 -11.17 -4.26
N HIS A 302 -0.16 -10.77 -5.18
CA HIS A 302 -1.36 -10.00 -4.87
C HIS A 302 -2.54 -10.23 -5.84
N PRO A 303 -2.38 -10.81 -7.04
CA PRO A 303 -3.53 -11.17 -7.88
C PRO A 303 -4.48 -12.19 -7.23
N GLY A 304 -3.96 -13.26 -6.67
CA GLY A 304 -4.75 -14.25 -5.95
C GLY A 304 -5.27 -15.38 -6.86
N GLU A 305 -6.59 -15.45 -7.06
CA GLU A 305 -7.26 -16.61 -7.66
C GLU A 305 -6.62 -17.09 -8.98
N ALA A 306 -6.28 -16.18 -9.87
CA ALA A 306 -5.77 -16.54 -11.19
C ALA A 306 -4.32 -17.05 -11.18
N THR A 307 -3.50 -16.68 -10.19
CA THR A 307 -2.04 -16.87 -10.24
C THR A 307 -1.49 -17.75 -9.13
N LEU A 308 -2.17 -17.82 -7.99
CA LEU A 308 -1.73 -18.57 -6.82
C LEU A 308 -1.45 -20.05 -7.07
N PRO A 309 -2.25 -20.79 -7.87
CA PRO A 309 -1.93 -22.18 -8.17
C PRO A 309 -0.56 -22.35 -8.86
N THR A 310 -0.25 -21.46 -9.81
CA THR A 310 1.05 -21.44 -10.48
C THR A 310 2.15 -20.97 -9.53
N SER A 311 1.92 -19.94 -8.74
CA SER A 311 2.85 -19.44 -7.72
C SER A 311 3.25 -20.55 -6.73
N GLY A 312 2.27 -21.31 -6.25
CA GLY A 312 2.50 -22.48 -5.41
C GLY A 312 3.33 -23.56 -6.10
N PHE A 313 3.11 -23.80 -7.40
CA PHE A 313 3.87 -24.78 -8.17
C PHE A 313 5.32 -24.37 -8.37
N ILE A 314 5.61 -23.12 -8.80
CA ILE A 314 6.96 -22.67 -9.20
C ILE A 314 7.83 -22.21 -8.02
N CYS A 315 7.26 -21.93 -6.87
CA CYS A 315 8.00 -21.58 -5.67
C CYS A 315 8.99 -22.69 -5.30
N ASP A 316 10.17 -22.33 -4.81
CA ASP A 316 11.22 -23.31 -4.47
C ASP A 316 10.82 -24.22 -3.29
N THR A 317 11.52 -25.36 -3.14
CA THR A 317 11.39 -26.21 -1.97
C THR A 317 11.78 -25.43 -0.71
N GLY A 318 10.92 -25.48 0.30
CA GLY A 318 11.09 -24.67 1.52
C GLY A 318 10.89 -23.17 1.33
N GLY A 319 10.44 -22.73 0.14
CA GLY A 319 10.17 -21.32 -0.14
C GLY A 319 8.81 -20.84 0.38
N MET A 320 8.52 -19.57 0.14
CA MET A 320 7.30 -18.91 0.60
C MET A 320 6.55 -18.23 -0.53
N VAL A 321 5.25 -18.46 -0.63
CA VAL A 321 4.32 -17.61 -1.37
C VAL A 321 3.66 -16.68 -0.37
N VAL A 322 3.87 -15.36 -0.52
CA VAL A 322 3.32 -14.34 0.39
C VAL A 322 2.34 -13.44 -0.36
N ILE A 323 1.15 -13.24 0.23
CA ILE A 323 0.04 -12.53 -0.41
C ILE A 323 -0.56 -11.47 0.50
N CYS A 324 -0.94 -10.29 -0.07
CA CYS A 324 -1.60 -9.21 0.65
C CYS A 324 -2.94 -8.75 0.05
N ALA A 325 -3.39 -9.31 -1.06
CA ALA A 325 -4.62 -8.93 -1.75
C ALA A 325 -5.20 -10.10 -2.55
N GLY A 326 -6.25 -9.85 -3.33
CA GLY A 326 -6.89 -10.83 -4.21
C GLY A 326 -7.58 -10.11 -5.37
N THR A 327 -6.81 -9.42 -6.22
CA THR A 327 -7.35 -8.53 -7.27
C THR A 327 -8.04 -9.29 -8.40
N THR A 328 -7.80 -10.60 -8.55
CA THR A 328 -8.45 -11.47 -9.54
C THR A 328 -9.52 -12.38 -8.94
N GLY A 329 -9.71 -12.34 -7.62
CA GLY A 329 -10.67 -13.17 -6.90
C GLY A 329 -10.10 -13.76 -5.62
N TYR A 330 -10.98 -14.32 -4.80
CA TYR A 330 -10.68 -14.81 -3.44
C TYR A 330 -10.72 -16.32 -3.29
N ASN A 331 -11.23 -17.05 -4.30
CA ASN A 331 -11.37 -18.50 -4.26
C ASN A 331 -10.20 -19.17 -4.98
N ILE A 332 -9.42 -19.98 -4.27
CA ILE A 332 -8.28 -20.68 -4.85
C ILE A 332 -8.46 -22.19 -4.80
N THR A 333 -8.07 -22.85 -5.90
CA THR A 333 -7.90 -24.31 -5.96
C THR A 333 -6.45 -24.59 -6.27
N MET A 334 -5.76 -25.38 -5.41
CA MET A 334 -4.34 -25.69 -5.58
C MET A 334 -4.04 -27.15 -5.29
N ASP A 335 -2.99 -27.69 -5.93
CA ASP A 335 -2.52 -29.03 -5.67
C ASP A 335 -1.63 -29.04 -4.42
N LEU A 336 -2.17 -29.57 -3.32
CA LEU A 336 -1.47 -29.62 -2.04
C LEU A 336 -0.18 -30.45 -2.08
N ARG A 337 -0.03 -31.40 -3.04
CA ARG A 337 1.20 -32.21 -3.18
C ARG A 337 2.42 -31.33 -3.41
N TYR A 338 2.30 -30.28 -4.24
CA TYR A 338 3.38 -29.31 -4.47
C TYR A 338 3.63 -28.38 -3.28
N HIS A 339 2.73 -28.34 -2.34
CA HIS A 339 2.87 -27.55 -1.12
C HIS A 339 3.53 -28.34 0.02
N TRP A 340 2.88 -29.43 0.48
CA TRP A 340 3.36 -30.16 1.65
C TRP A 340 4.60 -31.03 1.36
N MET A 341 4.68 -31.67 0.18
CA MET A 341 5.87 -32.46 -0.18
C MET A 341 7.12 -31.60 -0.34
N MET A 342 6.96 -30.35 -0.76
CA MET A 342 8.05 -29.38 -0.95
C MET A 342 8.23 -28.46 0.25
N GLN A 343 7.52 -28.69 1.36
CA GLN A 343 7.63 -27.96 2.62
C GLN A 343 7.52 -26.44 2.44
N LYS A 344 6.63 -25.98 1.53
CA LYS A 344 6.44 -24.56 1.20
C LYS A 344 5.57 -23.89 2.24
N ARG A 345 5.79 -22.59 2.42
CA ARG A 345 4.94 -21.73 3.25
C ARG A 345 3.97 -20.95 2.38
N PHE A 346 2.71 -20.86 2.80
CA PHE A 346 1.73 -19.93 2.28
C PHE A 346 1.44 -18.90 3.38
N GLN A 347 1.71 -17.60 3.09
CA GLN A 347 1.69 -16.55 4.10
C GLN A 347 0.79 -15.39 3.67
N GLY A 348 -0.24 -15.09 4.47
CA GLY A 348 -0.94 -13.83 4.41
C GLY A 348 -0.11 -12.71 5.04
N SER A 349 -0.13 -11.53 4.44
CA SER A 349 0.59 -10.36 4.94
C SER A 349 -0.30 -9.12 4.78
N HIS A 350 -0.34 -8.25 5.78
CA HIS A 350 -1.18 -7.07 5.76
C HIS A 350 -0.43 -5.88 6.35
N LEU A 351 -0.26 -4.81 5.55
CA LEU A 351 0.51 -3.60 5.91
C LEU A 351 1.89 -3.91 6.53
N ALA A 352 2.26 -3.12 7.56
CA ALA A 352 3.53 -3.24 8.29
C ALA A 352 3.40 -2.66 9.69
N ASN A 353 4.31 -3.04 10.59
CA ASN A 353 4.50 -2.40 11.89
C ASN A 353 5.47 -1.20 11.79
N ASP A 354 5.73 -0.54 12.92
CA ASP A 354 6.61 0.64 12.99
C ASP A 354 8.04 0.35 12.55
N GLU A 355 8.61 -0.78 12.98
CA GLU A 355 10.00 -1.17 12.65
C GLU A 355 10.15 -1.37 11.14
N GLN A 356 9.20 -2.02 10.51
CA GLN A 356 9.21 -2.28 9.08
C GLN A 356 8.97 -1.01 8.25
N SER A 357 8.08 -0.15 8.73
CA SER A 357 7.80 1.15 8.10
C SER A 357 9.00 2.09 8.23
N GLU A 358 9.69 2.10 9.38
CA GLU A 358 10.93 2.84 9.56
C GLU A 358 12.03 2.29 8.65
N ALA A 359 12.22 0.96 8.64
CA ALA A 359 13.27 0.34 7.84
C ALA A 359 13.14 0.63 6.34
N VAL A 360 11.90 0.62 5.80
CA VAL A 360 11.72 1.00 4.40
C VAL A 360 11.86 2.51 4.19
N ASN A 361 11.43 3.33 5.15
CA ASN A 361 11.61 4.78 5.07
C ASN A 361 13.09 5.17 5.02
N GLU A 362 13.96 4.46 5.76
CA GLU A 362 15.40 4.62 5.68
C GLU A 362 15.98 4.35 4.27
N LEU A 363 15.38 3.42 3.51
CA LEU A 363 15.78 3.20 2.11
C LEU A 363 15.39 4.39 1.21
N LEU A 364 14.22 5.02 1.48
CA LEU A 364 13.78 6.24 0.79
C LEU A 364 14.65 7.44 1.19
N LEU A 365 14.93 7.61 2.50
CA LEU A 365 15.82 8.65 3.01
C LEU A 365 17.23 8.58 2.40
N ALA A 366 17.71 7.36 2.15
CA ALA A 366 19.01 7.12 1.52
C ALA A 366 18.98 7.20 -0.03
N GLY A 367 17.83 7.47 -0.65
CA GLY A 367 17.67 7.48 -2.10
C GLY A 367 17.87 6.12 -2.79
N LYS A 368 17.76 5.01 -2.05
CA LYS A 368 17.91 3.64 -2.59
C LYS A 368 16.62 3.09 -3.18
N VAL A 369 15.51 3.66 -2.82
CA VAL A 369 14.17 3.35 -3.32
C VAL A 369 13.53 4.67 -3.73
N ASP A 370 12.94 4.67 -4.90
CA ASP A 370 12.24 5.80 -5.50
C ASP A 370 10.72 5.65 -5.26
N PRO A 371 9.97 6.71 -4.96
CA PRO A 371 8.52 6.65 -4.73
C PRO A 371 7.71 6.10 -5.91
N CYS A 372 8.27 6.05 -7.10
CA CYS A 372 7.60 5.66 -8.34
C CYS A 372 6.35 6.49 -8.64
N LEU A 373 6.38 7.79 -8.31
CA LEU A 373 5.29 8.70 -8.66
C LEU A 373 5.19 8.80 -10.19
N SER A 374 4.01 8.57 -10.72
CA SER A 374 3.75 8.61 -12.16
C SER A 374 2.86 9.77 -12.58
N GLU A 375 1.91 10.13 -11.74
CA GLU A 375 0.97 11.21 -12.06
C GLU A 375 0.48 11.88 -10.78
N THR A 376 0.30 13.19 -10.86
CA THR A 376 -0.19 14.03 -9.76
C THR A 376 -1.48 14.72 -10.16
N TYR A 377 -2.49 14.64 -9.32
CA TYR A 377 -3.81 15.22 -9.48
C TYR A 377 -4.03 16.36 -8.47
N THR A 378 -5.04 17.14 -8.70
CA THR A 378 -5.52 18.15 -7.74
C THR A 378 -6.39 17.49 -6.65
N PHE A 379 -6.67 18.20 -5.58
CA PHE A 379 -7.59 17.75 -4.53
C PHE A 379 -8.98 17.38 -5.09
N ASP A 380 -9.51 18.18 -6.01
CA ASP A 380 -10.83 17.97 -6.60
C ASP A 380 -10.89 16.77 -7.56
N GLU A 381 -9.75 16.17 -7.92
CA GLU A 381 -9.66 15.00 -8.79
C GLU A 381 -9.47 13.66 -8.04
N ILE A 382 -9.55 13.64 -6.70
CA ILE A 382 -9.43 12.42 -5.90
C ILE A 382 -10.37 11.30 -6.39
N GLY A 383 -11.65 11.63 -6.67
CA GLY A 383 -12.60 10.66 -7.21
C GLY A 383 -12.21 10.15 -8.60
N HIS A 384 -11.69 11.02 -9.46
CA HIS A 384 -11.20 10.67 -10.79
C HIS A 384 -9.98 9.71 -10.73
N ALA A 385 -8.99 10.03 -9.92
CA ALA A 385 -7.80 9.19 -9.76
C ALA A 385 -8.16 7.76 -9.28
N HIS A 386 -9.10 7.63 -8.33
CA HIS A 386 -9.61 6.33 -7.89
C HIS A 386 -10.43 5.62 -8.95
N GLN A 387 -11.18 6.36 -9.79
CA GLN A 387 -11.92 5.79 -10.91
C GLN A 387 -10.98 5.18 -11.96
N LEU A 388 -9.85 5.84 -12.26
CA LEU A 388 -8.82 5.27 -13.13
C LEU A 388 -8.26 3.96 -12.56
N MET A 389 -7.98 3.92 -11.26
CA MET A 389 -7.51 2.73 -10.56
C MET A 389 -8.58 1.61 -10.58
N TYR A 390 -9.83 1.93 -10.30
CA TYR A 390 -10.94 0.98 -10.34
C TYR A 390 -11.14 0.36 -11.73
N LYS A 391 -11.00 1.15 -12.79
CA LYS A 391 -11.12 0.68 -14.18
C LYS A 391 -9.81 0.09 -14.73
N ASN A 392 -8.76 -0.07 -13.90
CA ASN A 392 -7.43 -0.54 -14.30
C ASN A 392 -6.83 0.26 -15.48
N LYS A 393 -7.04 1.58 -15.45
CA LYS A 393 -6.55 2.56 -16.46
C LYS A 393 -5.53 3.54 -15.89
N HIS A 394 -5.09 3.31 -14.66
CA HIS A 394 -4.07 4.13 -14.01
C HIS A 394 -2.69 3.90 -14.63
N PRO A 395 -1.77 4.89 -14.55
CA PRO A 395 -0.39 4.76 -15.00
C PRO A 395 0.41 3.76 -14.12
N TYR A 396 1.66 3.48 -14.50
CA TYR A 396 2.55 2.61 -13.75
C TYR A 396 3.03 3.31 -12.46
N GLY A 397 3.37 2.54 -11.44
CA GLY A 397 3.82 3.09 -10.17
C GLY A 397 2.70 3.62 -9.29
N ASN A 398 2.99 4.69 -8.55
CA ASN A 398 2.08 5.33 -7.61
C ASN A 398 1.51 6.64 -8.19
N MET A 399 0.36 7.06 -7.68
CA MET A 399 -0.28 8.33 -7.98
C MET A 399 -0.46 9.15 -6.71
N ALA A 400 -0.43 10.47 -6.82
CA ALA A 400 -0.68 11.39 -5.72
C ALA A 400 -1.75 12.43 -6.07
N CYS A 401 -2.35 13.01 -5.04
CA CYS A 401 -3.15 14.22 -5.16
C CYS A 401 -2.57 15.31 -4.26
N LEU A 402 -2.44 16.53 -4.77
CA LEU A 402 -2.13 17.70 -3.95
C LEU A 402 -3.33 18.00 -3.04
N VAL A 403 -3.08 18.31 -1.78
CA VAL A 403 -4.12 18.73 -0.82
C VAL A 403 -3.97 20.21 -0.52
N ASN A 404 -2.93 20.60 0.21
CA ASN A 404 -2.63 22.01 0.49
C ASN A 404 -1.35 22.49 -0.22
N ALA A 405 -0.57 21.61 -0.86
CA ALA A 405 0.45 22.05 -1.80
C ALA A 405 -0.23 22.67 -3.03
N THR A 406 0.20 23.85 -3.43
CA THR A 406 -0.46 24.66 -4.47
C THR A 406 0.02 24.32 -5.88
N GLU A 407 1.17 23.69 -5.99
CA GLU A 407 1.77 23.26 -7.26
C GLU A 407 2.68 22.04 -7.03
N THR A 408 2.98 21.30 -8.07
CA THR A 408 3.94 20.19 -8.06
C THR A 408 5.37 20.69 -7.89
N GLY A 409 6.25 19.84 -7.36
CA GLY A 409 7.67 20.16 -7.17
C GLY A 409 8.00 20.91 -5.87
N GLN A 410 7.02 21.20 -5.03
CA GLN A 410 7.24 21.84 -3.74
C GLN A 410 7.73 20.81 -2.68
N GLY A 411 8.51 21.28 -1.69
CA GLY A 411 8.90 20.52 -0.51
C GLY A 411 10.23 19.75 -0.62
N ALA A 412 10.85 19.69 -1.78
CA ALA A 412 12.21 19.17 -1.92
C ALA A 412 13.25 20.24 -1.53
N THR A 413 14.30 19.86 -0.75
CA THR A 413 15.38 20.77 -0.29
C THR A 413 16.75 20.09 -0.34
#